data_2aa99a3c8d9613995482a882bc7d53e1
#
_entry.id   2aa99a3c8d9613995482a882bc7d53e1
#
_cell.length_a   1.000
_cell.length_b   1.000
_cell.length_c   1.000
_cell.angle_alpha   90.00
_cell.angle_beta   90.00
_cell.angle_gamma   90.00
#
_symmetry.space_group_name_H-M   'P 1'
#
loop_
_entity.id
_entity.type
_entity.pdbx_description
1 polymer ?
#
loop_
_entity_poly.entity_id
_entity_poly.type
_entity_poly.pdbx_seq_one_letter_code
_entity_poly.pdbx_strand_id
1 'polypeptide(L)'
;MSKLIYLDNSATSFPKPDVVYDFMNDFYRKHGVNPGRSGFDAAVETEEVVNSTRKMLTKLFNGGNDHNRLTFSYNATDSLNLIINGLVEKGIHVVSTMLEHNSVLRPLNMHHQNGTIDLTYVPFDEHGYVHPDDIKNAIRPNTKFVVVTHCSNVLGTIQPLTEIGKICKE
;
A
#
# COMPACT_ATOMS: atom_id res chain seq x y z
N MET A 1 37.97 -0.19 3.71
CA MET A 1 36.69 0.41 3.29
C MET A 1 35.76 0.46 4.50
N SER A 2 35.15 1.60 4.80
CA SER A 2 34.16 1.70 5.88
C SER A 2 32.96 0.80 5.54
N LYS A 3 32.46 0.05 6.52
CA LYS A 3 31.25 -0.78 6.36
C LYS A 3 30.07 0.15 6.09
N LEU A 4 29.38 -0.01 4.95
CA LEU A 4 28.15 0.73 4.65
C LEU A 4 27.08 0.39 5.69
N ILE A 5 26.50 1.42 6.31
CA ILE A 5 25.31 1.30 7.15
C ILE A 5 24.14 1.83 6.32
N TYR A 6 23.22 0.93 5.92
CA TYR A 6 22.07 1.29 5.10
C TYR A 6 20.79 1.33 5.96
N LEU A 7 20.16 2.50 6.05
CA LEU A 7 19.00 2.75 6.92
C LEU A 7 17.73 3.13 6.14
N ASP A 8 17.72 3.01 4.81
CA ASP A 8 16.60 3.41 3.96
C ASP A 8 15.91 2.21 3.28
N ASN A 9 15.71 1.12 4.06
CA ASN A 9 15.01 -0.07 3.55
C ASN A 9 13.53 0.18 3.22
N SER A 10 12.94 1.26 3.71
CA SER A 10 11.58 1.67 3.35
C SER A 10 11.46 2.09 1.88
N ALA A 11 12.51 2.67 1.32
CA ALA A 11 12.56 3.02 -0.10
C ALA A 11 12.83 1.77 -0.98
N THR A 12 13.82 0.97 -0.62
CA THR A 12 14.13 -0.33 -1.24
C THR A 12 15.03 -1.14 -0.32
N SER A 13 14.87 -2.46 -0.30
CA SER A 13 15.75 -3.36 0.47
C SER A 13 17.15 -3.41 -0.14
N PHE A 14 18.19 -3.15 0.69
CA PHE A 14 19.58 -3.28 0.29
C PHE A 14 20.46 -3.79 1.45
N PRO A 15 21.35 -4.79 1.21
CA PRO A 15 21.43 -5.61 -0.01
C PRO A 15 20.20 -6.53 -0.15
N LYS A 16 19.82 -6.83 -1.38
CA LYS A 16 18.84 -7.88 -1.64
C LYS A 16 19.47 -9.25 -1.47
N PRO A 17 18.74 -10.28 -1.00
CA PRO A 17 19.25 -11.66 -1.00
C PRO A 17 19.67 -12.12 -2.41
N ASP A 18 20.76 -12.87 -2.51
CA ASP A 18 21.30 -13.35 -3.80
C ASP A 18 20.26 -14.14 -4.60
N VAL A 19 19.41 -14.93 -3.92
CA VAL A 19 18.32 -15.68 -4.54
C VAL A 19 17.36 -14.81 -5.37
N VAL A 20 17.22 -13.53 -5.04
CA VAL A 20 16.39 -12.59 -5.81
C VAL A 20 17.04 -12.29 -7.16
N TYR A 21 18.34 -12.03 -7.16
CA TYR A 21 19.09 -11.74 -8.39
C TYR A 21 19.16 -12.98 -9.29
N ASP A 22 19.47 -14.14 -8.70
CA ASP A 22 19.58 -15.41 -9.41
C ASP A 22 18.27 -15.79 -10.06
N PHE A 23 17.17 -15.73 -9.30
CA PHE A 23 15.82 -16.02 -9.82
C PHE A 23 15.45 -15.09 -10.99
N MET A 24 15.68 -13.77 -10.84
CA MET A 24 15.36 -12.81 -11.91
C MET A 24 16.17 -13.08 -13.17
N ASN A 25 17.50 -13.29 -13.04
CA ASN A 25 18.38 -13.54 -14.17
C ASN A 25 18.00 -14.84 -14.90
N ASP A 26 17.78 -15.92 -14.16
CA ASP A 26 17.43 -17.23 -14.73
C ASP A 26 16.04 -17.20 -15.39
N PHE A 27 15.08 -16.54 -14.74
CA PHE A 27 13.73 -16.41 -15.26
C PHE A 27 13.73 -15.66 -16.60
N TYR A 28 14.36 -14.48 -16.66
CA TYR A 28 14.41 -13.72 -17.91
C TYR A 28 15.16 -14.39 -19.04
N ARG A 29 16.15 -15.21 -18.74
CA ARG A 29 16.86 -16.00 -19.77
C ARG A 29 16.04 -17.15 -20.32
N LYS A 30 15.18 -17.74 -19.50
CA LYS A 30 14.38 -18.93 -19.89
C LYS A 30 12.98 -18.57 -20.39
N HIS A 31 12.34 -17.59 -19.76
CA HIS A 31 10.91 -17.32 -19.88
C HIS A 31 10.59 -15.83 -20.10
N GLY A 32 11.49 -15.02 -20.61
CA GLY A 32 11.32 -13.57 -20.78
C GLY A 32 10.25 -13.18 -21.81
N VAL A 33 9.06 -13.78 -21.74
CA VAL A 33 7.93 -13.57 -22.64
C VAL A 33 6.73 -12.99 -21.92
N ASN A 34 5.76 -12.45 -22.68
CA ASN A 34 4.56 -11.86 -22.12
C ASN A 34 3.61 -12.96 -21.59
N PRO A 35 3.16 -12.89 -20.32
CA PRO A 35 2.21 -13.85 -19.76
C PRO A 35 0.82 -13.73 -20.40
N GLY A 36 0.10 -14.86 -20.55
CA GLY A 36 -1.34 -14.91 -20.75
C GLY A 36 -1.89 -14.55 -22.13
N ARG A 37 -1.07 -14.19 -23.12
CA ARG A 37 -1.54 -13.82 -24.46
C ARG A 37 -1.36 -14.88 -25.54
N SER A 38 -0.70 -15.97 -25.24
CA SER A 38 -0.36 -17.01 -26.22
C SER A 38 -0.38 -18.38 -25.57
N GLY A 39 -0.85 -19.39 -26.29
CA GLY A 39 -0.95 -20.76 -25.80
C GLY A 39 0.35 -21.56 -25.90
N PHE A 40 1.52 -20.95 -25.97
CA PHE A 40 2.80 -21.68 -25.99
C PHE A 40 3.38 -21.79 -24.56
N ASP A 41 4.15 -22.85 -24.34
CA ASP A 41 4.60 -23.29 -23.01
C ASP A 41 5.26 -22.19 -22.17
N ALA A 42 6.18 -21.41 -22.72
CA ALA A 42 6.85 -20.35 -21.98
C ALA A 42 5.90 -19.23 -21.51
N ALA A 43 4.81 -18.94 -22.24
CA ALA A 43 3.81 -17.96 -21.81
C ALA A 43 2.96 -18.53 -20.66
N VAL A 44 2.63 -19.81 -20.69
CA VAL A 44 1.90 -20.51 -19.61
C VAL A 44 2.77 -20.55 -18.34
N GLU A 45 4.04 -20.92 -18.44
CA GLU A 45 4.96 -20.96 -17.32
C GLU A 45 5.16 -19.56 -16.71
N THR A 46 5.24 -18.51 -17.53
CA THR A 46 5.29 -17.11 -17.06
C THR A 46 4.04 -16.71 -16.31
N GLU A 47 2.85 -17.10 -16.80
CA GLU A 47 1.58 -16.84 -16.13
C GLU A 47 1.48 -17.58 -14.77
N GLU A 48 1.98 -18.80 -14.69
CA GLU A 48 2.04 -19.58 -13.45
C GLU A 48 2.89 -18.88 -12.38
N VAL A 49 4.01 -18.28 -12.76
CA VAL A 49 4.84 -17.49 -11.83
C VAL A 49 4.07 -16.27 -11.30
N VAL A 50 3.38 -15.53 -12.16
CA VAL A 50 2.55 -14.39 -11.76
C VAL A 50 1.43 -14.83 -10.82
N ASN A 51 0.73 -15.91 -11.13
CA ASN A 51 -0.38 -16.43 -10.33
C ASN A 51 0.11 -16.99 -8.97
N SER A 52 1.25 -17.67 -8.96
CA SER A 52 1.88 -18.14 -7.73
C SER A 52 2.28 -16.98 -6.82
N THR A 53 2.82 -15.90 -7.38
CA THR A 53 3.15 -14.67 -6.65
C THR A 53 1.90 -14.03 -6.06
N ARG A 54 0.79 -13.93 -6.83
CA ARG A 54 -0.51 -13.45 -6.31
C ARG A 54 -0.98 -14.28 -5.12
N LYS A 55 -0.93 -15.61 -5.22
CA LYS A 55 -1.33 -16.53 -4.14
C LYS A 55 -0.48 -16.31 -2.87
N MET A 56 0.84 -16.21 -3.03
CA MET A 56 1.74 -15.98 -1.90
C MET A 56 1.49 -14.63 -1.22
N LEU A 57 1.33 -13.56 -1.98
CA LEU A 57 1.04 -12.22 -1.45
C LEU A 57 -0.35 -12.15 -0.82
N THR A 58 -1.38 -12.74 -1.43
CA THR A 58 -2.71 -12.82 -0.84
C THR A 58 -2.67 -13.51 0.53
N LYS A 59 -1.92 -14.61 0.65
CA LYS A 59 -1.70 -15.30 1.92
C LYS A 59 -0.94 -14.43 2.92
N LEU A 60 0.15 -13.77 2.49
CA LEU A 60 0.97 -12.90 3.34
C LEU A 60 0.14 -11.77 3.97
N PHE A 61 -0.74 -11.15 3.19
CA PHE A 61 -1.60 -10.05 3.63
C PHE A 61 -2.93 -10.50 4.24
N ASN A 62 -3.15 -11.79 4.45
CA ASN A 62 -4.41 -12.35 4.94
C ASN A 62 -5.63 -11.90 4.11
N GLY A 63 -5.45 -11.81 2.78
CA GLY A 63 -6.42 -11.27 1.81
C GLY A 63 -7.55 -12.24 1.43
N GLY A 64 -7.74 -13.33 2.19
CA GLY A 64 -8.76 -14.34 1.92
C GLY A 64 -8.32 -15.38 0.88
N ASN A 65 -9.28 -16.01 0.21
CA ASN A 65 -9.03 -17.16 -0.67
C ASN A 65 -8.96 -16.79 -2.17
N ASP A 66 -9.41 -15.59 -2.54
CA ASP A 66 -9.44 -15.16 -3.94
C ASP A 66 -8.23 -14.30 -4.28
N HIS A 67 -7.20 -14.92 -4.83
CA HIS A 67 -5.97 -14.26 -5.26
C HIS A 67 -6.15 -13.38 -6.52
N ASN A 68 -7.27 -13.50 -7.27
CA ASN A 68 -7.57 -12.63 -8.40
C ASN A 68 -7.91 -11.20 -7.97
N ARG A 69 -8.23 -10.98 -6.70
CA ARG A 69 -8.43 -9.65 -6.12
C ARG A 69 -7.13 -8.89 -5.87
N LEU A 70 -5.97 -9.55 -5.97
CA LEU A 70 -4.67 -8.90 -5.89
C LEU A 70 -4.23 -8.45 -7.28
N THR A 71 -3.99 -7.16 -7.42
CA THR A 71 -3.48 -6.54 -8.66
C THR A 71 -2.08 -5.96 -8.43
N PHE A 72 -1.27 -5.97 -9.48
CA PHE A 72 0.04 -5.33 -9.46
C PHE A 72 -0.05 -3.93 -10.10
N SER A 73 0.70 -2.99 -9.56
CA SER A 73 0.90 -1.66 -10.11
C SER A 73 2.38 -1.35 -10.22
N TYR A 74 2.74 -0.20 -10.78
CA TYR A 74 4.14 0.18 -10.95
C TYR A 74 4.87 0.39 -9.62
N ASN A 75 4.15 0.90 -8.60
CA ASN A 75 4.68 1.15 -7.26
C ASN A 75 3.54 1.47 -6.29
N ALA A 76 3.87 1.65 -5.00
CA ALA A 76 2.89 1.97 -3.97
C ALA A 76 2.18 3.31 -4.21
N THR A 77 2.85 4.31 -4.78
CA THR A 77 2.22 5.59 -5.12
C THR A 77 1.11 5.41 -6.14
N ASP A 78 1.35 4.62 -7.19
CA ASP A 78 0.36 4.29 -8.21
C ASP A 78 -0.83 3.55 -7.62
N SER A 79 -0.59 2.51 -6.79
CA SER A 79 -1.64 1.77 -6.08
C SER A 79 -2.51 2.68 -5.20
N LEU A 80 -1.89 3.53 -4.39
CA LEU A 80 -2.60 4.42 -3.48
C LEU A 80 -3.42 5.48 -4.23
N ASN A 81 -2.87 6.05 -5.31
CA ASN A 81 -3.60 6.99 -6.14
C ASN A 81 -4.79 6.33 -6.86
N LEU A 82 -4.61 5.09 -7.35
CA LEU A 82 -5.70 4.32 -7.96
C LEU A 82 -6.85 4.12 -6.97
N ILE A 83 -6.54 3.69 -5.73
CA ILE A 83 -7.53 3.44 -4.69
C ILE A 83 -8.21 4.75 -4.26
N ILE A 84 -7.43 5.79 -3.93
CA ILE A 84 -7.98 7.06 -3.45
C ILE A 84 -8.88 7.68 -4.52
N ASN A 85 -8.41 7.82 -5.76
CA ASN A 85 -9.21 8.38 -6.84
C ASN A 85 -10.43 7.52 -7.19
N GLY A 86 -10.36 6.21 -7.00
CA GLY A 86 -11.49 5.29 -7.22
C GLY A 86 -12.56 5.34 -6.13
N LEU A 87 -12.20 5.78 -4.92
CA LEU A 87 -13.14 5.87 -3.78
C LEU A 87 -13.72 7.28 -3.57
N VAL A 88 -13.08 8.30 -4.14
CA VAL A 88 -13.50 9.69 -4.00
C VAL A 88 -14.80 9.94 -4.76
N GLU A 89 -15.79 10.48 -4.04
CA GLU A 89 -17.05 10.97 -4.57
C GLU A 89 -17.30 12.39 -4.05
N LYS A 90 -18.14 13.17 -4.74
CA LYS A 90 -18.44 14.56 -4.32
C LYS A 90 -19.22 14.60 -3.01
N GLY A 91 -18.74 15.41 -2.06
CA GLY A 91 -19.41 15.67 -0.78
C GLY A 91 -19.17 14.61 0.29
N ILE A 92 -18.28 13.63 0.06
CA ILE A 92 -17.87 12.71 1.11
C ILE A 92 -16.85 13.36 2.05
N HIS A 93 -16.75 12.82 3.25
CA HIS A 93 -15.69 13.11 4.20
C HIS A 93 -14.67 11.98 4.21
N VAL A 94 -13.39 12.33 4.34
CA VAL A 94 -12.25 11.42 4.46
C VAL A 94 -11.47 11.76 5.72
N VAL A 95 -11.07 10.77 6.48
CA VAL A 95 -10.15 10.90 7.61
C VAL A 95 -8.79 10.33 7.21
N SER A 96 -7.72 11.06 7.51
CA SER A 96 -6.36 10.61 7.30
C SER A 96 -5.48 11.07 8.46
N THR A 97 -4.18 10.79 8.43
CA THR A 97 -3.27 11.18 9.50
C THR A 97 -2.20 12.14 9.01
N MET A 98 -1.58 12.88 9.92
CA MET A 98 -0.43 13.73 9.60
C MET A 98 0.87 12.94 9.41
N LEU A 99 0.85 11.61 9.66
CA LEU A 99 1.98 10.70 9.43
C LEU A 99 2.06 10.13 8.01
N GLU A 100 1.07 10.42 7.17
CA GLU A 100 0.97 9.81 5.86
C GLU A 100 2.11 10.20 4.92
N HIS A 101 2.46 9.26 4.05
CA HIS A 101 3.37 9.53 2.95
C HIS A 101 2.71 10.46 1.90
N ASN A 102 3.52 11.21 1.16
CA ASN A 102 3.06 12.11 0.09
C ASN A 102 2.16 11.45 -0.97
N SER A 103 2.28 10.15 -1.17
CA SER A 103 1.41 9.39 -2.07
C SER A 103 -0.06 9.33 -1.62
N VAL A 104 -0.33 9.61 -0.35
CA VAL A 104 -1.66 9.76 0.24
C VAL A 104 -2.02 11.23 0.37
N LEU A 105 -1.13 12.05 0.96
CA LEU A 105 -1.41 13.47 1.24
C LEU A 105 -1.72 14.27 -0.03
N ARG A 106 -0.96 14.06 -1.11
CA ARG A 106 -1.12 14.84 -2.34
C ARG A 106 -2.48 14.64 -3.01
N PRO A 107 -2.94 13.41 -3.32
CA PRO A 107 -4.25 13.22 -3.92
C PRO A 107 -5.39 13.65 -3.01
N LEU A 108 -5.33 13.41 -1.69
CA LEU A 108 -6.36 13.88 -0.76
C LEU A 108 -6.45 15.40 -0.70
N ASN A 109 -5.30 16.09 -0.60
CA ASN A 109 -5.26 17.56 -0.62
C ASN A 109 -5.78 18.13 -1.94
N MET A 110 -5.45 17.52 -3.06
CA MET A 110 -5.97 17.94 -4.38
C MET A 110 -7.51 17.90 -4.42
N HIS A 111 -8.09 16.79 -3.99
CA HIS A 111 -9.55 16.63 -3.94
C HIS A 111 -10.22 17.58 -2.95
N HIS A 112 -9.57 17.84 -1.80
CA HIS A 112 -10.05 18.80 -0.82
C HIS A 112 -10.01 20.24 -1.33
N GLN A 113 -8.89 20.67 -1.93
CA GLN A 113 -8.73 22.01 -2.51
C GLN A 113 -9.71 22.29 -3.66
N ASN A 114 -10.04 21.25 -4.43
CA ASN A 114 -11.02 21.34 -5.51
C ASN A 114 -12.49 21.30 -5.00
N GLY A 115 -12.71 21.21 -3.68
CA GLY A 115 -14.05 21.12 -3.08
C GLY A 115 -14.79 19.82 -3.40
N THR A 116 -14.06 18.76 -3.76
CA THR A 116 -14.66 17.44 -4.04
C THR A 116 -14.97 16.70 -2.75
N ILE A 117 -14.06 16.76 -1.75
CA ILE A 117 -14.20 16.09 -0.46
C ILE A 117 -14.00 17.05 0.70
N ASP A 118 -14.58 16.70 1.86
CA ASP A 118 -14.12 17.20 3.15
C ASP A 118 -13.01 16.29 3.67
N LEU A 119 -12.00 16.87 4.33
CA LEU A 119 -10.82 16.16 4.80
C LEU A 119 -10.47 16.54 6.22
N THR A 120 -10.26 15.54 7.07
CA THR A 120 -9.73 15.72 8.43
C THR A 120 -8.41 14.97 8.56
N TYR A 121 -7.35 15.66 8.99
CA TYR A 121 -6.09 15.07 9.39
C TYR A 121 -6.01 14.94 10.91
N VAL A 122 -5.82 13.70 11.36
CA VAL A 122 -5.59 13.40 12.78
C VAL A 122 -4.10 13.55 13.10
N PRO A 123 -3.75 14.28 14.15
CA PRO A 123 -2.36 14.44 14.57
C PRO A 123 -1.80 13.14 15.15
N PHE A 124 -0.50 13.13 15.39
CA PHE A 124 0.21 12.11 16.14
C PHE A 124 0.89 12.76 17.37
N ASP A 125 1.21 11.97 18.39
CA ASP A 125 1.86 12.41 19.61
C ASP A 125 3.39 12.63 19.43
N GLU A 126 4.06 13.06 20.46
CA GLU A 126 5.50 13.30 20.49
C GLU A 126 6.35 12.05 20.22
N HIS A 127 5.76 10.86 20.36
CA HIS A 127 6.38 9.56 20.09
C HIS A 127 6.05 9.03 18.68
N GLY A 128 5.23 9.74 17.90
CA GLY A 128 4.85 9.37 16.54
C GLY A 128 3.71 8.35 16.45
N TYR A 129 2.81 8.33 17.45
CA TYR A 129 1.62 7.48 17.44
C TYR A 129 0.33 8.28 17.24
N VAL A 130 -0.56 7.72 16.44
CA VAL A 130 -1.94 8.22 16.28
C VAL A 130 -2.82 7.51 17.30
N HIS A 131 -3.57 8.28 18.10
CA HIS A 131 -4.48 7.70 19.07
C HIS A 131 -5.79 7.25 18.41
N PRO A 132 -6.25 6.00 18.63
CA PRO A 132 -7.51 5.49 18.05
C PRO A 132 -8.72 6.36 18.35
N ASP A 133 -8.81 6.93 19.55
CA ASP A 133 -9.92 7.83 19.94
C ASP A 133 -9.95 9.10 19.10
N ASP A 134 -8.81 9.62 18.64
CA ASP A 134 -8.78 10.80 17.77
C ASP A 134 -9.35 10.46 16.38
N ILE A 135 -9.08 9.25 15.87
CA ILE A 135 -9.73 8.74 14.64
C ILE A 135 -11.24 8.64 14.86
N LYS A 136 -11.67 8.05 15.99
CA LYS A 136 -13.09 7.92 16.33
C LYS A 136 -13.79 9.28 16.35
N ASN A 137 -13.20 10.27 17.00
CA ASN A 137 -13.75 11.62 17.11
C ASN A 137 -13.77 12.37 15.77
N ALA A 138 -12.88 12.01 14.82
CA ALA A 138 -12.84 12.60 13.49
C ALA A 138 -13.89 12.02 12.53
N ILE A 139 -14.42 10.82 12.79
CA ILE A 139 -15.42 10.15 11.94
C ILE A 139 -16.76 10.91 12.03
N ARG A 140 -17.39 11.11 10.87
CA ARG A 140 -18.68 11.79 10.68
C ARG A 140 -19.65 10.87 9.93
N PRO A 141 -20.96 11.14 9.93
CA PRO A 141 -21.94 10.31 9.20
C PRO A 141 -21.66 10.18 7.69
N ASN A 142 -21.00 11.17 7.08
CA ASN A 142 -20.60 11.16 5.67
C ASN A 142 -19.12 10.73 5.45
N THR A 143 -18.45 10.20 6.47
CA THR A 143 -17.09 9.64 6.30
C THR A 143 -17.17 8.37 5.47
N LYS A 144 -16.52 8.38 4.30
CA LYS A 144 -16.53 7.26 3.36
C LYS A 144 -15.41 6.25 3.64
N PHE A 145 -14.21 6.75 3.97
CA PHE A 145 -13.05 5.91 4.28
C PHE A 145 -12.05 6.64 5.17
N VAL A 146 -11.21 5.84 5.81
CA VAL A 146 -10.08 6.27 6.64
C VAL A 146 -8.80 5.73 6.02
N VAL A 147 -7.76 6.58 5.90
CA VAL A 147 -6.43 6.18 5.40
C VAL A 147 -5.42 6.37 6.50
N VAL A 148 -4.74 5.29 6.88
CA VAL A 148 -3.73 5.31 7.94
C VAL A 148 -2.52 4.50 7.51
N THR A 149 -1.32 5.10 7.61
CA THR A 149 -0.07 4.36 7.42
C THR A 149 0.09 3.31 8.52
N HIS A 150 0.50 2.09 8.15
CA HIS A 150 0.75 1.04 9.14
C HIS A 150 2.06 1.28 9.89
N CYS A 151 3.12 1.61 9.16
CA CYS A 151 4.43 1.90 9.70
C CYS A 151 5.00 3.12 9.01
N SER A 152 5.35 4.15 9.79
CA SER A 152 5.93 5.36 9.24
C SER A 152 7.29 5.07 8.61
N ASN A 153 7.46 5.44 7.35
CA ASN A 153 8.75 5.33 6.65
C ASN A 153 9.81 6.31 7.18
N VAL A 154 9.39 7.33 7.94
CA VAL A 154 10.28 8.34 8.53
C VAL A 154 10.60 8.01 9.98
N LEU A 155 9.59 7.72 10.79
CA LEU A 155 9.73 7.51 12.24
C LEU A 155 9.94 6.04 12.62
N GLY A 156 9.49 5.10 11.76
CA GLY A 156 9.53 3.66 12.06
C GLY A 156 8.46 3.20 13.07
N THR A 157 7.57 4.09 13.51
CA THR A 157 6.49 3.75 14.44
C THR A 157 5.40 2.92 13.76
N ILE A 158 4.93 1.88 14.46
CA ILE A 158 3.85 1.00 14.00
C ILE A 158 2.54 1.47 14.63
N GLN A 159 1.57 1.83 13.81
CA GLN A 159 0.30 2.38 14.26
C GLN A 159 -0.68 1.29 14.76
N PRO A 160 -1.58 1.59 15.70
CA PRO A 160 -2.51 0.63 16.32
C PRO A 160 -3.69 0.31 15.39
N LEU A 161 -3.40 -0.29 14.21
CA LEU A 161 -4.41 -0.55 13.17
C LEU A 161 -5.51 -1.51 13.58
N THR A 162 -5.26 -2.39 14.56
CA THR A 162 -6.28 -3.31 15.08
C THR A 162 -7.42 -2.55 15.75
N GLU A 163 -7.07 -1.57 16.58
CA GLU A 163 -8.03 -0.72 17.30
C GLU A 163 -8.74 0.23 16.34
N ILE A 164 -7.97 0.91 15.48
CA ILE A 164 -8.53 1.80 14.43
C ILE A 164 -9.48 1.03 13.52
N GLY A 165 -9.10 -0.19 13.09
CA GLY A 165 -9.94 -1.01 12.23
C GLY A 165 -11.25 -1.48 12.89
N LYS A 166 -11.30 -1.64 14.22
CA LYS A 166 -12.54 -1.90 14.97
C LYS A 166 -13.45 -0.67 14.93
N ILE A 167 -12.92 0.51 15.22
CA ILE A 167 -13.63 1.79 15.17
C ILE A 167 -14.27 2.03 13.79
N CYS A 168 -13.54 1.75 12.71
CA CYS A 168 -14.05 1.93 11.35
C CYS A 168 -15.14 0.93 10.93
N LYS A 169 -15.42 -0.11 11.74
CA LYS A 169 -16.47 -1.11 11.48
C LYS A 169 -17.75 -0.85 12.24
N GLU A 170 -17.72 -0.01 13.28
CA GLU A 170 -18.88 0.45 14.06
C GLU A 170 -19.69 1.49 13.27
#